data_2b7d1a38e805835687317cacf8b86b07
#
_entry.id   2b7d1a38e805835687317cacf8b86b07
#
_cell.length_a   1.000
_cell.length_b   1.000
_cell.length_c   1.000
_cell.angle_alpha   90.00
_cell.angle_beta   90.00
_cell.angle_gamma   90.00
#
_symmetry.space_group_name_H-M   'P 1'
#
loop_
_entity.id
_entity.type
_entity.pdbx_description
1 polymer ?
#
loop_
_entity_poly.entity_id
_entity_poly.type
_entity_poly.pdbx_seq_one_letter_code
_entity_poly.pdbx_strand_id
1 'polypeptide(L)' 'ALGEEELTTMILDLREPYRTPCRLVLLEQHTMAEAAQLCGRPPKTVEAQIYRAKKMLAQQILQRENDGKECVHGTV' A
#
# COMPACT_ATOMS: atom_id res chain seq x y z
N ALA A 1 -14.91 2.85 6.03
CA ALA A 1 -14.03 3.21 4.92
C ALA A 1 -12.81 3.97 5.43
N LEU A 2 -11.69 3.76 4.78
CA LEU A 2 -10.46 4.45 5.15
C LEU A 2 -10.45 5.86 4.59
N GLY A 3 -10.01 6.81 5.41
CA GLY A 3 -9.76 8.15 4.94
C GLY A 3 -8.44 8.23 4.20
N GLU A 4 -8.25 9.33 3.45
CA GLU A 4 -7.00 9.53 2.72
C GLU A 4 -5.80 9.58 3.65
N GLU A 5 -5.97 10.16 4.82
CA GLU A 5 -4.87 10.27 5.78
C GLU A 5 -4.42 8.90 6.27
N GLU A 6 -5.37 8.00 6.50
CA GLU A 6 -5.02 6.66 6.96
C GLU A 6 -4.28 5.90 5.87
N LEU A 7 -4.74 6.01 4.64
CA LEU A 7 -4.08 5.36 3.52
C LEU A 7 -2.67 5.91 3.34
N THR A 8 -2.51 7.23 3.44
CA THR A 8 -1.21 7.87 3.35
C THR A 8 -0.26 7.30 4.40
N THR A 9 -0.73 7.24 5.64
CA THR A 9 0.08 6.71 6.73
C THR A 9 0.47 5.26 6.46
N MET A 10 -0.46 4.45 5.98
CA MET A 10 -0.18 3.05 5.67
C MET A 10 0.87 2.91 4.59
N ILE A 11 0.79 3.75 3.54
CA ILE A 11 1.77 3.71 2.46
C ILE A 11 3.15 4.12 2.98
N LEU A 12 3.21 5.16 3.78
CA LEU A 12 4.48 5.63 4.33
C LEU A 12 5.10 4.64 5.31
N ASP A 13 4.29 3.76 5.88
CA ASP A 13 4.76 2.71 6.76
C ASP A 13 5.29 1.48 6.02
N LEU A 14 5.08 1.41 4.71
CA LEU A 14 5.56 0.27 3.95
C LEU A 14 7.08 0.21 3.95
N ARG A 15 7.58 -1.01 3.83
CA ARG A 15 9.02 -1.23 3.69
C ARG A 15 9.45 -0.94 2.26
N GLU A 16 10.71 -0.54 2.10
CA GLU A 16 11.31 -0.57 0.80
C GLU A 16 11.50 -2.05 0.39
N PRO A 17 11.39 -2.36 -0.88
CA PRO A 17 11.29 -1.46 -2.04
C PRO A 17 9.86 -1.02 -2.38
N TYR A 18 8.89 -1.28 -1.56
CA TYR A 18 7.49 -1.05 -1.87
C TYR A 18 7.03 0.38 -1.58
N ARG A 19 7.61 1.01 -0.57
CA ARG A 19 7.15 2.32 -0.14
C ARG A 19 7.31 3.38 -1.22
N THR A 20 8.51 3.50 -1.80
CA THR A 20 8.78 4.55 -2.77
C THR A 20 7.90 4.45 -4.01
N PRO A 21 7.79 3.29 -4.67
CA PRO A 21 6.89 3.20 -5.83
C PRO A 21 5.44 3.51 -5.49
N CYS A 22 4.96 3.02 -4.36
CA CYS A 22 3.59 3.29 -3.96
C CYS A 22 3.37 4.76 -3.66
N ARG A 23 4.28 5.38 -2.97
CA ARG A 23 4.18 6.81 -2.68
C ARG A 23 4.12 7.62 -3.98
N LEU A 24 5.00 7.30 -4.92
CA LEU A 24 5.05 8.05 -6.17
C LEU A 24 3.78 7.89 -6.99
N VAL A 25 3.25 6.69 -7.10
CA VAL A 25 2.09 6.43 -7.95
C VAL A 25 0.78 6.77 -7.23
N LEU A 26 0.63 6.33 -5.99
CA LEU A 26 -0.65 6.45 -5.30
C LEU A 26 -0.83 7.79 -4.59
N LEU A 27 0.22 8.37 -4.08
CA LEU A 27 0.12 9.65 -3.36
C LEU A 27 0.47 10.84 -4.24
N GLU A 28 1.51 10.72 -5.06
CA GLU A 28 1.97 11.84 -5.89
C GLU A 28 1.44 11.76 -7.31
N GLN A 29 0.69 10.72 -7.63
CA GLN A 29 -0.03 10.57 -8.89
C GLN A 29 0.89 10.53 -10.12
N HIS A 30 2.09 10.03 -9.95
CA HIS A 30 2.96 9.77 -11.11
C HIS A 30 2.48 8.55 -11.87
N THR A 31 2.78 8.53 -13.17
CA THR A 31 2.54 7.32 -13.96
C THR A 31 3.56 6.24 -13.57
N MET A 32 3.29 5.00 -13.99
CA MET A 32 4.24 3.91 -13.77
C MET A 32 5.59 4.21 -14.40
N ALA A 33 5.58 4.78 -15.60
CA ALA A 33 6.81 5.12 -16.29
C ALA A 33 7.60 6.18 -15.52
N GLU A 34 6.91 7.21 -15.03
CA GLU A 34 7.56 8.25 -14.24
C GLU A 34 8.12 7.70 -12.94
N ALA A 35 7.33 6.88 -12.26
CA ALA A 35 7.78 6.27 -11.02
C ALA A 35 9.00 5.39 -11.25
N ALA A 36 9.01 4.65 -12.35
CA ALA A 36 10.15 3.80 -12.69
C ALA A 36 11.41 4.63 -12.88
N GLN A 37 11.30 5.76 -13.58
CA GLN A 37 12.43 6.66 -13.77
C GLN A 37 12.92 7.23 -12.45
N LEU A 38 12.01 7.68 -11.63
CA LEU A 38 12.36 8.28 -10.34
C LEU A 38 12.98 7.27 -9.39
N CYS A 39 12.53 6.03 -9.46
CA CYS A 39 13.09 4.94 -8.64
C CYS A 39 14.39 4.38 -9.21
N GLY A 40 14.66 4.63 -10.48
CA GLY A 40 15.79 4.01 -11.17
C GLY A 40 15.59 2.51 -11.36
N ARG A 41 14.36 2.07 -11.57
CA ARG A 41 14.01 0.65 -11.74
C ARG A 41 13.19 0.45 -13.01
N PRO A 42 13.25 -0.75 -13.60
CA PRO A 42 12.42 -1.04 -14.78
C PRO A 42 10.93 -0.91 -14.47
N PRO A 43 10.12 -0.46 -15.43
CA PRO A 43 8.68 -0.30 -15.19
C PRO A 43 7.99 -1.59 -14.73
N LYS A 44 8.39 -2.73 -15.27
CA LYS A 44 7.80 -4.02 -14.86
C LYS A 44 8.08 -4.32 -13.39
N THR A 45 9.27 -3.96 -12.93
CA THR A 45 9.64 -4.14 -11.52
C THR A 45 8.78 -3.26 -10.65
N VAL A 46 8.59 -2.00 -11.05
CA VAL A 46 7.76 -1.06 -10.29
C VAL A 46 6.31 -1.53 -10.24
N GLU A 47 5.78 -2.00 -11.38
CA GLU A 47 4.43 -2.55 -11.41
C GLU A 47 4.27 -3.71 -10.45
N ALA A 48 5.21 -4.64 -10.44
CA ALA A 48 5.16 -5.79 -9.55
C ALA A 48 5.24 -5.37 -8.10
N GLN A 49 6.10 -4.40 -7.81
CA GLN A 49 6.24 -3.88 -6.44
C GLN A 49 4.96 -3.21 -5.97
N ILE A 50 4.35 -2.40 -6.82
CA ILE A 50 3.09 -1.74 -6.48
C ILE A 50 1.97 -2.76 -6.30
N TYR A 51 1.92 -3.77 -7.17
CA TYR A 51 0.92 -4.81 -7.05
C TYR A 51 1.02 -5.55 -5.71
N ARG A 52 2.24 -5.93 -5.34
CA ARG A 52 2.45 -6.60 -4.05
C ARG A 52 2.13 -5.68 -2.88
N ALA A 53 2.53 -4.42 -3.00
CA ALA A 53 2.23 -3.45 -1.95
C ALA A 53 0.72 -3.27 -1.77
N LYS A 54 -0.03 -3.20 -2.86
CA LYS A 54 -1.48 -3.11 -2.78
C LYS A 54 -2.08 -4.31 -2.07
N LYS A 55 -1.54 -5.50 -2.32
CA LYS A 55 -2.00 -6.70 -1.62
C LYS A 55 -1.72 -6.61 -0.13
N MET A 56 -0.53 -6.15 0.22
CA MET A 56 -0.18 -5.99 1.63
C MET A 56 -1.09 -4.97 2.32
N LEU A 57 -1.37 -3.87 1.64
CA LEU A 57 -2.28 -2.86 2.18
C LEU A 57 -3.69 -3.42 2.35
N ALA A 58 -4.16 -4.16 1.36
CA ALA A 58 -5.48 -4.77 1.45
C ALA A 58 -5.57 -5.73 2.61
N GLN A 59 -4.52 -6.52 2.84
CA GLN A 59 -4.49 -7.43 3.97
C GLN A 59 -4.52 -6.68 5.31
N GLN A 60 -3.79 -5.58 5.38
CA GLN A 60 -3.81 -4.76 6.60
C GLN A 60 -5.19 -4.20 6.88
N ILE A 61 -5.86 -3.73 5.85
CA ILE A 61 -7.21 -3.21 5.97
C ILE A 61 -8.17 -4.30 6.44
N LEU A 62 -8.10 -5.47 5.81
CA LEU A 62 -8.93 -6.60 6.19
C LEU A 62 -8.66 -7.05 7.62
N GLN A 63 -7.39 -7.04 8.01
CA GLN A 63 -7.02 -7.43 9.34
C GLN A 63 -7.56 -6.47 10.38
N ARG A 64 -7.54 -5.17 10.08
CA ARG A 64 -8.13 -4.18 10.97
C ARG A 64 -9.63 -4.42 11.16
N GLU A 65 -10.33 -4.68 10.06
CA GLU A 65 -11.75 -4.95 10.11
C GLU A 65 -12.04 -6.24 10.88
N ASN A 66 -11.21 -7.26 10.64
CA ASN A 66 -11.36 -8.53 11.35
C ASN A 66 -11.07 -8.37 12.83
N ASP A 67 -10.06 -7.59 13.19
CA ASP A 67 -9.76 -7.34 14.58
C ASP A 67 -10.94 -6.71 15.28
N GLY A 68 -11.59 -5.76 14.62
CA GLY A 68 -12.79 -5.16 15.18
C GLY A 68 -13.90 -6.16 15.34
N LYS A 69 -14.07 -7.04 14.37
CA LYS A 69 -15.08 -8.08 14.45
C LYS A 69 -14.72 -9.14 15.47
N GLU A 70 -13.43 -9.45 15.55
CA GLU A 70 -12.97 -10.45 16.51
C GLU A 70 -13.19 -10.01 17.93
N CYS A 71 -13.11 -8.74 18.21
CA CYS A 71 -13.48 -8.25 19.52
C CYS A 71 -14.88 -8.67 19.88
N VAL A 72 -15.76 -8.69 18.87
CA VAL A 72 -17.12 -9.17 19.06
C VAL A 72 -17.16 -10.69 19.04
N HIS A 73 -16.39 -11.29 18.17
CA HIS A 73 -16.35 -12.75 18.05
C HIS A 73 -15.47 -13.42 19.08
N GLY A 74 -14.48 -12.70 19.57
CA GLY A 74 -13.55 -13.27 20.53
C GLY A 74 -14.24 -13.81 21.76
N THR A 75 -15.47 -13.45 21.92
CA THR A 75 -16.28 -13.96 23.02
C THR A 75 -16.86 -15.33 22.73
N VAL A 76 -16.76 -15.76 21.53
CA VAL A 76 -17.36 -17.05 21.14
C VAL A 76 -16.44 -18.24 21.50
#